data_e0d01c82a74ee58e18eaa11d3b5f7990
#
_entry.id   e0d01c82a74ee58e18eaa11d3b5f7990
#
_cell.length_a   1.000
_cell.length_b   1.000
_cell.length_c   1.000
_cell.angle_alpha   90.00
_cell.angle_beta   90.00
_cell.angle_gamma   90.00
#
_symmetry.space_group_name_H-M   'P 1'
#
loop_
_entity.id
_entity.type
_entity.pdbx_description
1 polymer ?
#
loop_
_entity_poly.entity_id
_entity_poly.type
_entity_poly.pdbx_seq_one_letter_code
_entity_poly.pdbx_strand_id
1 'polypeptide(L)'
;MPKHHVVTFYQIEKIHDHEKLSRDVKRFAIKNSLLGTFFSTPQGINTTMSGDKEALEGLVQLLKSKFKLNLISPKWSISQNKPFKRLRVRLKPRLLPLEGDFDPVLKRGERLDAREWNILISDPETLIIDVRNDYETDIGTFKNSTIPNMKDFTEFPEFVDNEITNNNKKVAMFCTGGIRCEIASSFMMSKGFEEVYQLNGGILNYLETVDSTENLWEGECFVFDERVSLDRTLNQGKYVQCFGCRRPLSEEDLKSKNYLKGVSCSYCYDVSSDSDKERFAQRQKQIELAEARGHEHMGASAKQEK
;
A
#
# COMPACT_ATOMS: atom_id res chain seq x y z
N MET A 1 -22.71 -14.32 2.64
CA MET A 1 -21.82 -13.71 3.66
C MET A 1 -21.77 -12.22 3.42
N PRO A 2 -21.72 -11.36 4.43
CA PRO A 2 -21.62 -9.93 4.22
C PRO A 2 -20.31 -9.59 3.50
N LYS A 3 -20.40 -8.90 2.36
CA LYS A 3 -19.24 -8.40 1.65
C LYS A 3 -18.73 -7.14 2.33
N HIS A 4 -17.43 -7.06 2.61
CA HIS A 4 -16.81 -5.87 3.17
C HIS A 4 -16.33 -4.94 2.05
N HIS A 5 -16.85 -3.72 2.01
CA HIS A 5 -16.33 -2.70 1.09
C HIS A 5 -15.01 -2.17 1.63
N VAL A 6 -14.08 -1.90 0.72
CA VAL A 6 -12.77 -1.30 1.00
C VAL A 6 -12.62 -0.08 0.11
N VAL A 7 -12.19 1.02 0.69
CA VAL A 7 -11.84 2.24 -0.03
C VAL A 7 -10.40 2.62 0.25
N THR A 8 -9.64 2.89 -0.81
CA THR A 8 -8.26 3.37 -0.74
C THR A 8 -8.14 4.68 -1.49
N PHE A 9 -7.54 5.67 -0.86
CA PHE A 9 -7.23 6.95 -1.51
C PHE A 9 -6.15 7.70 -0.75
N TYR A 10 -5.56 8.66 -1.43
CA TYR A 10 -4.66 9.65 -0.87
C TYR A 10 -4.91 11.02 -1.51
N GLN A 11 -4.41 12.05 -0.88
CA GLN A 11 -4.28 13.38 -1.47
C GLN A 11 -3.05 14.06 -0.92
N ILE A 12 -2.20 14.55 -1.82
CA ILE A 12 -1.04 15.37 -1.49
C ILE A 12 -1.47 16.83 -1.62
N GLU A 13 -1.55 17.49 -0.49
CA GLU A 13 -1.94 18.90 -0.37
C GLU A 13 -1.55 19.41 1.02
N LYS A 14 -1.17 20.68 1.11
CA LYS A 14 -0.83 21.30 2.40
C LYS A 14 -2.06 21.37 3.31
N ILE A 15 -2.01 20.68 4.44
CA ILE A 15 -3.09 20.63 5.43
C ILE A 15 -2.68 21.39 6.69
N HIS A 16 -3.28 22.56 6.92
CA HIS A 16 -2.94 23.43 8.05
C HIS A 16 -3.30 22.83 9.41
N ASP A 17 -4.46 22.19 9.54
CA ASP A 17 -4.93 21.57 10.79
C ASP A 17 -5.15 20.06 10.61
N HIS A 18 -4.05 19.35 10.31
CA HIS A 18 -4.04 17.91 10.12
C HIS A 18 -4.35 17.14 11.42
N GLU A 19 -4.16 17.76 12.60
CA GLU A 19 -4.53 17.17 13.87
C GLU A 19 -6.03 17.14 14.08
N LYS A 20 -6.74 18.26 13.78
CA LYS A 20 -8.20 18.32 13.85
C LYS A 20 -8.82 17.35 12.85
N LEU A 21 -8.27 17.29 11.61
CA LEU A 21 -8.67 16.33 10.60
C LEU A 21 -8.57 14.91 11.15
N SER A 22 -7.45 14.54 11.75
CA SER A 22 -7.23 13.22 12.35
C SER A 22 -8.24 12.92 13.48
N ARG A 23 -8.50 13.87 14.37
CA ARG A 23 -9.51 13.72 15.45
C ARG A 23 -10.92 13.51 14.90
N ASP A 24 -11.31 14.28 13.89
CA ASP A 24 -12.64 14.19 13.30
C ASP A 24 -12.85 12.90 12.52
N VAL A 25 -11.86 12.47 11.74
CA VAL A 25 -11.86 11.17 11.05
C VAL A 25 -11.95 10.03 12.06
N LYS A 26 -11.17 10.06 13.15
CA LYS A 26 -11.22 9.03 14.19
C LYS A 26 -12.61 8.93 14.82
N ARG A 27 -13.21 10.07 15.16
CA ARG A 27 -14.57 10.13 15.73
C ARG A 27 -15.61 9.57 14.76
N PHE A 28 -15.54 9.98 13.50
CA PHE A 28 -16.43 9.49 12.44
C PHE A 28 -16.29 7.97 12.24
N ALA A 29 -15.05 7.49 12.13
CA ALA A 29 -14.78 6.07 11.90
C ALA A 29 -15.24 5.18 13.06
N ILE A 30 -15.05 5.63 14.31
CA ILE A 30 -15.55 4.90 15.50
C ILE A 30 -17.09 4.85 15.48
N LYS A 31 -17.76 5.99 15.25
CA LYS A 31 -19.22 6.07 15.20
C LYS A 31 -19.84 5.14 14.15
N ASN A 32 -19.15 4.96 13.02
CA ASN A 32 -19.64 4.17 11.89
C ASN A 32 -18.96 2.79 11.79
N SER A 33 -18.28 2.32 12.85
CA SER A 33 -17.63 1.01 12.91
C SER A 33 -16.65 0.73 11.76
N LEU A 34 -16.00 1.78 11.22
CA LEU A 34 -15.02 1.64 10.16
C LEU A 34 -13.69 1.11 10.73
N LEU A 35 -13.06 0.22 9.99
CA LEU A 35 -11.74 -0.34 10.31
C LEU A 35 -10.74 0.02 9.21
N GLY A 36 -9.46 -0.05 9.53
CA GLY A 36 -8.41 0.25 8.56
C GLY A 36 -7.39 1.25 9.07
N THR A 37 -6.69 1.89 8.15
CA THR A 37 -5.60 2.82 8.47
C THR A 37 -5.85 4.17 7.81
N PHE A 38 -5.70 5.23 8.60
CA PHE A 38 -5.73 6.61 8.13
C PHE A 38 -4.50 7.36 8.64
N PHE A 39 -3.70 7.90 7.74
CA PHE A 39 -2.58 8.78 8.05
C PHE A 39 -2.93 10.22 7.68
N SER A 40 -2.64 11.15 8.59
CA SER A 40 -2.75 12.59 8.39
C SER A 40 -1.40 13.24 8.67
N THR A 41 -0.99 14.12 7.77
CA THR A 41 0.29 14.83 7.81
C THR A 41 0.09 16.28 7.36
N PRO A 42 1.06 17.18 7.59
CA PRO A 42 1.04 18.52 6.98
C PRO A 42 1.04 18.50 5.44
N GLN A 43 1.51 17.40 4.82
CA GLN A 43 1.66 17.25 3.36
C GLN A 43 0.47 16.54 2.70
N GLY A 44 -0.52 16.07 3.47
CA GLY A 44 -1.67 15.37 2.92
C GLY A 44 -2.17 14.21 3.77
N ILE A 45 -2.98 13.36 3.14
CA ILE A 45 -3.58 12.18 3.74
C ILE A 45 -3.30 10.93 2.92
N ASN A 46 -3.29 9.78 3.61
CA ASN A 46 -3.29 8.46 2.97
C ASN A 46 -4.14 7.49 3.80
N THR A 47 -4.99 6.71 3.15
CA THR A 47 -5.90 5.81 3.84
C THR A 47 -6.27 4.58 3.03
N THR A 48 -6.48 3.48 3.75
CA THR A 48 -7.27 2.32 3.32
C THR A 48 -8.21 1.96 4.47
N MET A 49 -9.51 2.03 4.22
CA MET A 49 -10.55 1.79 5.21
C MET A 49 -11.57 0.77 4.70
N SER A 50 -12.19 0.05 5.62
CA SER A 50 -13.25 -0.91 5.31
C SER A 50 -14.45 -0.74 6.24
N GLY A 51 -15.60 -1.09 5.73
CA GLY A 51 -16.89 -1.02 6.44
C GLY A 51 -18.06 -1.05 5.49
N ASP A 52 -19.18 -0.54 5.95
CA ASP A 52 -20.35 -0.35 5.09
C ASP A 52 -20.09 0.71 4.04
N LYS A 53 -20.60 0.49 2.82
CA LYS A 53 -20.36 1.38 1.67
C LYS A 53 -20.80 2.81 1.96
N GLU A 54 -22.00 2.99 2.47
CA GLU A 54 -22.53 4.31 2.81
C GLU A 54 -21.68 5.05 3.86
N ALA A 55 -21.17 4.33 4.86
CA ALA A 55 -20.28 4.89 5.86
C ALA A 55 -18.92 5.32 5.28
N LEU A 56 -18.38 4.54 4.34
CA LEU A 56 -17.15 4.89 3.64
C LEU A 56 -17.35 6.10 2.69
N GLU A 57 -18.47 6.15 1.97
CA GLU A 57 -18.86 7.32 1.16
C GLU A 57 -19.03 8.57 2.03
N GLY A 58 -19.64 8.41 3.21
CA GLY A 58 -19.76 9.48 4.21
C GLY A 58 -18.41 10.00 4.70
N LEU A 59 -17.40 9.12 4.86
CA LEU A 59 -16.04 9.52 5.19
C LEU A 59 -15.41 10.36 4.06
N VAL A 60 -15.55 9.94 2.82
CA VAL A 60 -15.07 10.70 1.64
C VAL A 60 -15.74 12.07 1.60
N GLN A 61 -17.07 12.12 1.81
CA GLN A 61 -17.82 13.36 1.82
C GLN A 61 -17.41 14.29 2.97
N LEU A 62 -17.15 13.75 4.17
CA LEU A 62 -16.62 14.52 5.30
C LEU A 62 -15.29 15.20 4.94
N LEU A 63 -14.37 14.46 4.28
CA LEU A 63 -13.08 14.99 3.88
C LEU A 63 -13.22 16.08 2.81
N LYS A 64 -14.06 15.88 1.79
CA LYS A 64 -14.33 16.86 0.74
C LYS A 64 -15.01 18.13 1.27
N SER A 65 -16.09 17.98 2.01
CA SER A 65 -16.89 19.13 2.45
C SER A 65 -16.23 19.93 3.56
N LYS A 66 -15.72 19.26 4.60
CA LYS A 66 -15.20 19.92 5.79
C LYS A 66 -13.73 20.34 5.66
N PHE A 67 -12.91 19.54 4.96
CA PHE A 67 -11.47 19.76 4.83
C PHE A 67 -11.04 20.19 3.43
N LYS A 68 -12.03 20.35 2.51
CA LYS A 68 -11.83 20.80 1.13
C LYS A 68 -10.86 19.93 0.31
N LEU A 69 -10.73 18.66 0.68
CA LEU A 69 -9.89 17.70 -0.03
C LEU A 69 -10.63 17.19 -1.28
N ASN A 70 -10.73 18.05 -2.30
CA ASN A 70 -11.57 17.83 -3.48
C ASN A 70 -10.93 16.90 -4.53
N LEU A 71 -9.62 16.69 -4.47
CA LEU A 71 -8.87 15.86 -5.43
C LEU A 71 -8.81 14.38 -5.00
N ILE A 72 -9.50 14.00 -3.94
CA ILE A 72 -9.62 12.59 -3.52
C ILE A 72 -10.25 11.79 -4.67
N SER A 73 -9.52 10.79 -5.16
CA SER A 73 -9.99 9.77 -6.11
C SER A 73 -10.11 8.42 -5.40
N PRO A 74 -11.29 8.06 -4.86
CA PRO A 74 -11.47 6.82 -4.14
C PRO A 74 -11.40 5.61 -5.07
N LYS A 75 -10.60 4.61 -4.69
CA LYS A 75 -10.56 3.30 -5.33
C LYS A 75 -11.31 2.30 -4.46
N TRP A 76 -12.27 1.63 -5.06
CA TRP A 76 -13.17 0.72 -4.36
C TRP A 76 -12.80 -0.73 -4.66
N SER A 77 -12.89 -1.56 -3.65
CA SER A 77 -12.79 -3.02 -3.81
C SER A 77 -13.67 -3.73 -2.79
N ILE A 78 -13.83 -5.03 -2.96
CA ILE A 78 -14.65 -5.86 -2.09
C ILE A 78 -13.77 -6.97 -1.50
N SER A 79 -13.96 -7.27 -0.21
CA SER A 79 -13.37 -8.40 0.46
C SER A 79 -14.45 -9.36 0.95
N GLN A 80 -14.24 -10.67 0.79
CA GLN A 80 -15.12 -11.69 1.34
C GLN A 80 -14.97 -11.82 2.86
N ASN A 81 -13.77 -11.57 3.36
CA ASN A 81 -13.45 -11.60 4.77
C ASN A 81 -13.16 -10.18 5.28
N LYS A 82 -13.17 -9.98 6.59
CA LYS A 82 -12.84 -8.72 7.25
C LYS A 82 -11.40 -8.31 6.95
N PRO A 83 -11.16 -7.26 6.13
CA PRO A 83 -9.81 -6.96 5.65
C PRO A 83 -8.92 -6.26 6.69
N PHE A 84 -9.52 -5.75 7.77
CA PHE A 84 -8.80 -5.12 8.89
C PHE A 84 -9.38 -5.56 10.23
N LYS A 85 -8.50 -5.82 11.20
CA LYS A 85 -8.88 -6.20 12.58
C LYS A 85 -9.11 -4.99 13.49
N ARG A 86 -8.63 -3.79 13.12
CA ARG A 86 -8.69 -2.60 13.97
C ARG A 86 -8.65 -1.30 13.17
N LEU A 87 -9.12 -0.23 13.81
CA LEU A 87 -8.97 1.14 13.33
C LEU A 87 -7.62 1.70 13.80
N ARG A 88 -6.85 2.29 12.88
CA ARG A 88 -5.61 3.02 13.14
C ARG A 88 -5.67 4.39 12.50
N VAL A 89 -5.89 5.43 13.28
CA VAL A 89 -5.76 6.82 12.84
C VAL A 89 -4.49 7.39 13.46
N ARG A 90 -3.55 7.83 12.65
CA ARG A 90 -2.22 8.28 13.11
C ARG A 90 -1.84 9.61 12.46
N LEU A 91 -1.27 10.48 13.29
CA LEU A 91 -0.50 11.62 12.87
C LEU A 91 0.92 11.18 12.50
N LYS A 92 1.43 11.70 11.40
CA LYS A 92 2.81 11.51 10.97
C LYS A 92 3.40 12.85 10.53
N PRO A 93 4.72 13.06 10.65
CA PRO A 93 5.36 14.30 10.19
C PRO A 93 5.37 14.42 8.66
N ARG A 94 5.45 13.30 7.93
CA ARG A 94 5.44 13.23 6.47
C ARG A 94 4.59 12.05 6.00
N LEU A 95 4.08 12.14 4.77
CA LEU A 95 3.32 11.04 4.14
C LEU A 95 4.20 9.80 3.94
N LEU A 96 5.39 10.02 3.43
CA LEU A 96 6.43 8.99 3.27
C LEU A 96 7.77 9.56 3.75
N PRO A 97 8.62 8.73 4.37
CA PRO A 97 9.86 9.18 4.99
C PRO A 97 11.01 9.29 3.96
N LEU A 98 10.82 10.10 2.91
CA LEU A 98 11.89 10.41 1.97
C LEU A 98 12.47 11.79 2.30
N GLU A 99 13.78 11.89 2.43
CA GLU A 99 14.51 13.12 2.70
C GLU A 99 15.04 13.72 1.40
N GLY A 100 15.15 15.06 1.34
CA GLY A 100 15.65 15.79 0.19
C GLY A 100 15.02 17.16 0.05
N ASP A 101 15.60 17.97 -0.81
CA ASP A 101 15.10 19.30 -1.17
C ASP A 101 14.16 19.20 -2.38
N PHE A 102 12.95 18.74 -2.14
CA PHE A 102 11.88 18.61 -3.13
C PHE A 102 10.50 18.78 -2.48
N ASP A 103 9.54 19.28 -3.25
CA ASP A 103 8.16 19.44 -2.81
C ASP A 103 7.19 18.79 -3.82
N PRO A 104 6.57 17.65 -3.47
CA PRO A 104 5.63 16.95 -4.34
C PRO A 104 4.30 17.69 -4.53
N VAL A 105 4.05 18.76 -3.76
CA VAL A 105 2.89 19.65 -4.01
C VAL A 105 3.18 20.55 -5.20
N LEU A 106 4.42 21.01 -5.35
CA LEU A 106 4.83 21.96 -6.38
C LEU A 106 5.23 21.29 -7.70
N LYS A 107 6.01 20.21 -7.64
CA LYS A 107 6.55 19.54 -8.83
C LYS A 107 6.58 18.03 -8.66
N ARG A 108 6.02 17.33 -9.62
CA ARG A 108 5.97 15.86 -9.68
C ARG A 108 5.78 15.41 -11.11
N GLY A 109 6.08 14.13 -11.38
CA GLY A 109 5.94 13.52 -12.70
C GLY A 109 4.52 13.57 -13.25
N GLU A 110 4.39 13.57 -14.56
CA GLU A 110 3.12 13.54 -15.26
C GLU A 110 2.39 12.21 -15.00
N ARG A 111 1.07 12.26 -14.81
CA ARG A 111 0.26 11.08 -14.59
C ARG A 111 -0.31 10.57 -15.90
N LEU A 112 -0.04 9.31 -16.20
CA LEU A 112 -0.52 8.63 -17.40
C LEU A 112 -1.66 7.67 -17.06
N ASP A 113 -2.67 7.61 -17.89
CA ASP A 113 -3.70 6.57 -17.82
C ASP A 113 -3.14 5.19 -18.28
N ALA A 114 -3.95 4.13 -18.21
CA ALA A 114 -3.50 2.78 -18.51
C ALA A 114 -3.03 2.62 -19.98
N ARG A 115 -3.66 3.32 -20.93
CA ARG A 115 -3.31 3.23 -22.35
C ARG A 115 -2.02 4.01 -22.63
N GLU A 116 -1.92 5.23 -22.16
CA GLU A 116 -0.72 6.05 -22.27
C GLU A 116 0.47 5.36 -21.61
N TRP A 117 0.23 4.75 -20.44
CA TRP A 117 1.21 3.94 -19.71
C TRP A 117 1.73 2.78 -20.57
N ASN A 118 0.83 1.98 -21.16
CA ASN A 118 1.21 0.86 -22.01
C ASN A 118 2.06 1.30 -23.21
N ILE A 119 1.73 2.43 -23.83
CA ILE A 119 2.53 3.00 -24.92
C ILE A 119 3.93 3.36 -24.41
N LEU A 120 4.03 4.08 -23.30
CA LEU A 120 5.31 4.53 -22.76
C LEU A 120 6.23 3.36 -22.38
N ILE A 121 5.71 2.35 -21.65
CA ILE A 121 6.52 1.22 -21.20
C ILE A 121 6.85 0.19 -22.29
N SER A 122 6.23 0.32 -23.47
CA SER A 122 6.58 -0.47 -24.65
C SER A 122 7.77 0.11 -25.42
N ASP A 123 8.16 1.35 -25.14
CA ASP A 123 9.37 1.96 -25.69
C ASP A 123 10.61 1.42 -24.96
N PRO A 124 11.53 0.71 -25.64
CA PRO A 124 12.71 0.12 -25.02
C PRO A 124 13.69 1.13 -24.43
N GLU A 125 13.62 2.41 -24.83
CA GLU A 125 14.43 3.50 -24.27
C GLU A 125 13.87 4.05 -22.97
N THR A 126 12.63 3.69 -22.58
CA THR A 126 12.03 4.12 -21.33
C THR A 126 12.57 3.30 -20.14
N LEU A 127 13.05 4.00 -19.13
CA LEU A 127 13.44 3.39 -17.85
C LEU A 127 12.18 3.19 -16.99
N ILE A 128 11.77 1.94 -16.81
CA ILE A 128 10.60 1.57 -16.00
C ILE A 128 11.08 1.23 -14.60
N ILE A 129 10.58 1.91 -13.57
CA ILE A 129 10.99 1.70 -12.17
C ILE A 129 9.79 1.28 -11.32
N ASP A 130 9.88 0.09 -10.71
CA ASP A 130 8.96 -0.33 -9.66
C ASP A 130 9.42 0.23 -8.32
N VAL A 131 8.76 1.29 -7.83
CA VAL A 131 9.15 1.97 -6.57
C VAL A 131 8.59 1.28 -5.32
N ARG A 132 8.26 0.01 -5.41
CA ARG A 132 7.78 -0.80 -4.28
C ARG A 132 8.94 -1.52 -3.58
N ASN A 133 8.66 -2.04 -2.40
CA ASN A 133 9.60 -2.86 -1.66
C ASN A 133 9.76 -4.25 -2.31
N ASP A 134 10.87 -4.91 -2.05
CA ASP A 134 11.23 -6.23 -2.59
C ASP A 134 10.12 -7.28 -2.44
N TYR A 135 9.51 -7.39 -1.27
CA TYR A 135 8.44 -8.36 -1.01
C TYR A 135 7.14 -8.09 -1.80
N GLU A 136 6.95 -6.89 -2.30
CA GLU A 136 5.81 -6.54 -3.16
C GLU A 136 6.11 -6.89 -4.61
N THR A 137 7.35 -6.67 -5.06
CA THR A 137 7.79 -6.94 -6.43
C THR A 137 7.95 -8.44 -6.70
N ASP A 138 8.31 -9.22 -5.68
CA ASP A 138 8.47 -10.68 -5.75
C ASP A 138 7.20 -11.41 -6.24
N ILE A 139 6.02 -10.84 -6.02
CA ILE A 139 4.75 -11.49 -6.38
C ILE A 139 4.10 -10.95 -7.65
N GLY A 140 4.65 -9.89 -8.23
CA GLY A 140 4.19 -9.35 -9.50
C GLY A 140 4.75 -7.96 -9.79
N THR A 141 4.96 -7.68 -11.09
CA THR A 141 5.49 -6.41 -11.60
C THR A 141 5.14 -6.26 -13.10
N PHE A 142 5.42 -5.11 -13.71
CA PHE A 142 5.41 -5.00 -15.17
C PHE A 142 6.69 -5.60 -15.76
N LYS A 143 6.56 -6.23 -16.92
CA LYS A 143 7.71 -6.78 -17.65
C LYS A 143 8.75 -5.68 -17.93
N ASN A 144 10.03 -6.05 -17.87
CA ASN A 144 11.17 -5.16 -18.08
C ASN A 144 11.32 -4.02 -17.05
N SER A 145 10.62 -4.07 -15.91
CA SER A 145 10.83 -3.12 -14.83
C SER A 145 12.20 -3.29 -14.18
N THR A 146 12.84 -2.17 -13.90
CA THR A 146 13.97 -2.09 -12.97
C THR A 146 13.41 -2.21 -11.56
N ILE A 147 13.91 -3.18 -10.81
CA ILE A 147 13.52 -3.47 -9.43
C ILE A 147 14.68 -3.04 -8.51
N PRO A 148 14.52 -1.98 -7.72
CA PRO A 148 15.58 -1.47 -6.84
C PRO A 148 15.96 -2.41 -5.68
N ASN A 149 15.22 -3.51 -5.45
CA ASN A 149 15.39 -4.47 -4.36
C ASN A 149 15.38 -3.81 -2.96
N MET A 150 14.61 -2.75 -2.80
CA MET A 150 14.48 -2.00 -1.55
C MET A 150 13.70 -2.80 -0.51
N LYS A 151 14.22 -2.85 0.71
CA LYS A 151 13.49 -3.36 1.89
C LYS A 151 12.48 -2.33 2.41
N ASP A 152 12.83 -1.05 2.27
CA ASP A 152 12.00 0.09 2.64
C ASP A 152 12.15 1.21 1.60
N PHE A 153 11.09 1.97 1.37
CA PHE A 153 11.07 3.08 0.41
C PHE A 153 12.09 4.20 0.72
N THR A 154 12.60 4.27 1.93
CA THR A 154 13.68 5.20 2.32
C THR A 154 15.01 4.94 1.61
N GLU A 155 15.20 3.76 1.03
CA GLU A 155 16.38 3.38 0.27
C GLU A 155 16.35 3.89 -1.18
N PHE A 156 15.21 4.45 -1.63
CA PHE A 156 15.05 4.94 -3.00
C PHE A 156 16.07 6.01 -3.44
N PRO A 157 16.47 7.00 -2.61
CA PRO A 157 17.51 7.95 -2.98
C PRO A 157 18.86 7.29 -3.26
N GLU A 158 19.25 6.31 -2.45
CA GLU A 158 20.51 5.59 -2.62
C GLU A 158 20.52 4.79 -3.94
N PHE A 159 19.42 4.14 -4.27
CA PHE A 159 19.24 3.48 -5.56
C PHE A 159 19.42 4.46 -6.73
N VAL A 160 18.74 5.63 -6.68
CA VAL A 160 18.83 6.62 -7.75
C VAL A 160 20.25 7.14 -7.90
N ASP A 161 20.93 7.48 -6.80
CA ASP A 161 22.28 8.05 -6.81
C ASP A 161 23.34 7.03 -7.29
N ASN A 162 23.16 5.74 -7.02
CA ASN A 162 24.14 4.70 -7.34
C ASN A 162 23.91 4.05 -8.71
N GLU A 163 22.64 3.84 -9.12
CA GLU A 163 22.33 2.99 -10.26
C GLU A 163 21.78 3.75 -11.47
N ILE A 164 21.28 4.98 -11.30
CA ILE A 164 20.71 5.73 -12.41
C ILE A 164 21.64 6.87 -12.82
N THR A 165 22.54 6.57 -13.77
CA THR A 165 23.58 7.51 -14.22
C THR A 165 23.17 8.44 -15.37
N ASN A 166 22.07 8.13 -16.08
CA ASN A 166 21.61 8.89 -17.24
C ASN A 166 20.26 9.57 -16.97
N ASN A 167 20.30 10.87 -16.75
CA ASN A 167 19.11 11.69 -16.49
C ASN A 167 18.34 12.16 -17.75
N ASN A 168 18.84 11.85 -18.95
CA ASN A 168 18.17 12.17 -20.22
C ASN A 168 17.17 11.11 -20.68
N LYS A 169 17.01 10.01 -19.94
CA LYS A 169 16.02 8.99 -20.27
C LYS A 169 14.63 9.37 -19.78
N LYS A 170 13.61 8.95 -20.52
CA LYS A 170 12.23 8.93 -20.02
C LYS A 170 12.13 7.94 -18.85
N VAL A 171 11.54 8.37 -17.77
CA VAL A 171 11.37 7.55 -16.56
C VAL A 171 9.88 7.31 -16.32
N ALA A 172 9.48 6.04 -16.32
CA ALA A 172 8.13 5.57 -16.01
C ALA A 172 8.11 4.92 -14.63
N MET A 173 7.33 5.43 -13.69
CA MET A 173 7.33 4.98 -12.30
C MET A 173 5.95 4.48 -11.88
N PHE A 174 5.91 3.40 -11.12
CA PHE A 174 4.66 2.86 -10.59
C PHE A 174 4.80 2.30 -9.18
N CYS A 175 3.67 2.23 -8.48
CA CYS A 175 3.54 1.53 -7.20
C CYS A 175 2.09 1.04 -7.03
N THR A 176 1.76 0.41 -5.92
CA THR A 176 0.44 -0.18 -5.66
C THR A 176 -0.71 0.82 -5.86
N GLY A 177 -0.65 1.98 -5.22
CA GLY A 177 -1.76 2.96 -5.21
C GLY A 177 -1.43 4.35 -5.77
N GLY A 178 -0.17 4.60 -6.20
CA GLY A 178 0.30 5.86 -6.78
C GLY A 178 1.02 6.79 -5.80
N ILE A 179 0.82 6.69 -4.49
CA ILE A 179 1.35 7.67 -3.51
C ILE A 179 2.88 7.71 -3.45
N ARG A 180 3.58 6.56 -3.58
CA ARG A 180 5.05 6.54 -3.58
C ARG A 180 5.60 7.24 -4.83
N CYS A 181 4.93 7.08 -5.96
CA CYS A 181 5.32 7.73 -7.21
C CYS A 181 5.23 9.25 -7.16
N GLU A 182 4.24 9.80 -6.46
CA GLU A 182 4.14 11.25 -6.26
C GLU A 182 5.40 11.83 -5.59
N ILE A 183 5.93 11.11 -4.60
CA ILE A 183 7.12 11.51 -3.85
C ILE A 183 8.38 11.20 -4.65
N ALA A 184 8.49 9.98 -5.20
CA ALA A 184 9.64 9.52 -5.96
C ALA A 184 9.86 10.33 -7.24
N SER A 185 8.79 10.66 -7.99
CA SER A 185 8.91 11.48 -9.19
C SER A 185 9.35 12.91 -8.87
N SER A 186 8.86 13.50 -7.79
CA SER A 186 9.33 14.81 -7.31
C SER A 186 10.82 14.78 -6.96
N PHE A 187 11.28 13.73 -6.29
CA PHE A 187 12.69 13.50 -5.99
C PHE A 187 13.52 13.36 -7.29
N MET A 188 13.10 12.51 -8.24
CA MET A 188 13.78 12.37 -9.53
C MET A 188 13.91 13.69 -10.27
N MET A 189 12.86 14.49 -10.31
CA MET A 189 12.87 15.81 -10.93
C MET A 189 13.81 16.80 -10.21
N SER A 190 14.01 16.67 -8.90
CA SER A 190 15.00 17.47 -8.16
C SER A 190 16.45 17.07 -8.48
N LYS A 191 16.66 15.84 -8.96
CA LYS A 191 17.94 15.32 -9.44
C LYS A 191 18.22 15.65 -10.92
N GLY A 192 17.35 16.43 -11.57
CA GLY A 192 17.54 16.89 -12.96
C GLY A 192 16.91 16.02 -14.03
N PHE A 193 16.10 15.02 -13.68
CA PHE A 193 15.30 14.29 -14.66
C PHE A 193 14.15 15.15 -15.16
N GLU A 194 14.01 15.30 -16.47
CA GLU A 194 13.01 16.16 -17.09
C GLU A 194 11.75 15.40 -17.50
N GLU A 195 11.90 14.21 -18.07
CA GLU A 195 10.80 13.38 -18.55
C GLU A 195 10.45 12.27 -17.54
N VAL A 196 9.70 12.65 -16.51
CA VAL A 196 9.29 11.74 -15.43
C VAL A 196 7.78 11.55 -15.46
N TYR A 197 7.36 10.31 -15.61
CA TYR A 197 5.97 9.89 -15.72
C TYR A 197 5.61 8.92 -14.60
N GLN A 198 4.35 8.91 -14.20
CA GLN A 198 3.85 8.00 -13.19
C GLN A 198 2.51 7.40 -13.58
N LEU A 199 2.29 6.12 -13.24
CA LEU A 199 1.04 5.43 -13.46
C LEU A 199 -0.06 6.04 -12.58
N ASN A 200 -1.06 6.65 -13.22
CA ASN A 200 -2.15 7.32 -12.53
C ASN A 200 -2.91 6.34 -11.63
N GLY A 201 -2.89 6.62 -10.34
CA GLY A 201 -3.55 5.77 -9.35
C GLY A 201 -2.88 4.42 -9.11
N GLY A 202 -1.70 4.17 -9.71
CA GLY A 202 -0.89 2.96 -9.53
C GLY A 202 -1.52 1.69 -10.10
N ILE A 203 -0.94 0.54 -9.74
CA ILE A 203 -1.33 -0.78 -10.23
C ILE A 203 -2.82 -1.05 -10.02
N LEU A 204 -3.39 -0.69 -8.87
CA LEU A 204 -4.80 -0.95 -8.58
C LEU A 204 -5.74 -0.25 -9.58
N ASN A 205 -5.44 1.00 -9.95
CA ASN A 205 -6.22 1.72 -10.95
C ASN A 205 -5.97 1.19 -12.36
N TYR A 206 -4.74 0.78 -12.66
CA TYR A 206 -4.40 0.14 -13.92
C TYR A 206 -5.21 -1.14 -14.13
N LEU A 207 -5.21 -2.04 -13.15
CA LEU A 207 -5.96 -3.30 -13.21
C LEU A 207 -7.48 -3.11 -13.27
N GLU A 208 -8.01 -2.00 -12.73
CA GLU A 208 -9.42 -1.64 -12.81
C GLU A 208 -9.83 -1.12 -14.20
N THR A 209 -8.92 -0.42 -14.89
CA THR A 209 -9.24 0.37 -16.08
C THR A 209 -8.66 -0.17 -17.39
N VAL A 210 -7.61 -0.98 -17.33
CA VAL A 210 -6.99 -1.57 -18.53
C VAL A 210 -7.90 -2.60 -19.18
N ASP A 211 -7.95 -2.61 -20.53
CA ASP A 211 -8.58 -3.72 -21.24
C ASP A 211 -7.83 -5.02 -20.95
N SER A 212 -8.55 -6.11 -20.73
CA SER A 212 -7.97 -7.42 -20.39
C SER A 212 -7.00 -7.94 -21.45
N THR A 213 -7.18 -7.57 -22.71
CA THR A 213 -6.32 -7.93 -23.85
C THR A 213 -5.05 -7.09 -23.92
N GLU A 214 -5.05 -5.92 -23.29
CA GLU A 214 -3.92 -4.97 -23.26
C GLU A 214 -3.18 -5.00 -21.91
N ASN A 215 -3.56 -5.89 -20.99
CA ASN A 215 -2.99 -5.95 -19.65
C ASN A 215 -1.55 -6.50 -19.66
N LEU A 216 -0.59 -5.61 -19.38
CA LEU A 216 0.85 -5.91 -19.33
C LEU A 216 1.35 -6.26 -17.92
N TRP A 217 0.48 -6.28 -16.91
CA TRP A 217 0.83 -6.66 -15.55
C TRP A 217 1.10 -8.17 -15.45
N GLU A 218 2.18 -8.57 -14.77
CA GLU A 218 2.52 -9.95 -14.49
C GLU A 218 2.42 -10.25 -12.99
N GLY A 219 1.80 -11.39 -12.64
CA GLY A 219 1.63 -11.83 -11.25
C GLY A 219 0.44 -11.19 -10.53
N GLU A 220 0.57 -11.03 -9.21
CA GLU A 220 -0.44 -10.46 -8.31
C GLU A 220 0.04 -9.14 -7.67
N CYS A 221 -0.89 -8.27 -7.32
CA CYS A 221 -0.58 -7.00 -6.69
C CYS A 221 -0.66 -7.11 -5.16
N PHE A 222 0.45 -6.88 -4.45
CA PHE A 222 0.46 -6.85 -2.99
C PHE A 222 -0.40 -5.70 -2.45
N VAL A 223 -1.20 -6.01 -1.42
CA VAL A 223 -2.01 -5.02 -0.69
C VAL A 223 -1.77 -5.12 0.81
N PHE A 224 -1.90 -3.98 1.52
CA PHE A 224 -1.55 -3.85 2.95
C PHE A 224 -2.72 -4.18 3.89
N ASP A 225 -3.51 -5.21 3.54
CA ASP A 225 -4.60 -5.71 4.37
C ASP A 225 -4.61 -7.25 4.43
N GLU A 226 -5.60 -7.86 5.11
CA GLU A 226 -5.65 -9.32 5.30
C GLU A 226 -5.86 -10.12 4.00
N ARG A 227 -6.13 -9.46 2.87
CA ARG A 227 -6.19 -10.11 1.54
C ARG A 227 -4.80 -10.48 1.02
N VAL A 228 -3.76 -9.78 1.47
CA VAL A 228 -2.34 -9.91 1.12
C VAL A 228 -2.02 -9.57 -0.32
N SER A 229 -2.75 -10.13 -1.29
CA SER A 229 -2.59 -9.86 -2.72
C SER A 229 -3.92 -9.84 -3.46
N LEU A 230 -3.93 -9.18 -4.61
CA LEU A 230 -5.04 -9.17 -5.56
C LEU A 230 -4.55 -9.67 -6.92
N ASP A 231 -5.38 -10.46 -7.58
CA ASP A 231 -5.14 -10.91 -8.94
C ASP A 231 -5.43 -9.80 -9.98
N ARG A 232 -5.26 -10.12 -11.28
CA ARG A 232 -5.51 -9.19 -12.39
C ARG A 232 -6.95 -8.68 -12.48
N THR A 233 -7.89 -9.33 -11.80
CA THR A 233 -9.32 -8.98 -11.76
C THR A 233 -9.71 -8.31 -10.44
N LEU A 234 -8.72 -7.93 -9.61
CA LEU A 234 -8.87 -7.34 -8.29
C LEU A 234 -9.60 -8.24 -7.27
N ASN A 235 -9.70 -9.53 -7.53
CA ASN A 235 -10.12 -10.51 -6.55
C ASN A 235 -8.95 -10.86 -5.61
N GLN A 236 -9.28 -11.41 -4.43
CA GLN A 236 -8.26 -11.90 -3.50
C GLN A 236 -7.40 -12.97 -4.19
N GLY A 237 -6.09 -12.78 -4.12
CA GLY A 237 -5.08 -13.65 -4.67
C GLY A 237 -4.81 -14.89 -3.79
N LYS A 238 -3.75 -15.63 -4.15
CA LYS A 238 -3.39 -16.91 -3.52
C LYS A 238 -2.39 -16.79 -2.37
N TYR A 239 -1.76 -15.63 -2.21
CA TYR A 239 -0.73 -15.45 -1.20
C TYR A 239 -1.32 -15.28 0.20
N VAL A 240 -0.60 -15.78 1.21
CA VAL A 240 -0.90 -15.58 2.62
C VAL A 240 0.22 -14.80 3.30
N GLN A 241 -0.06 -14.13 4.40
CA GLN A 241 0.95 -13.31 5.07
C GLN A 241 1.75 -14.10 6.10
N CYS A 242 3.08 -13.98 6.06
CA CYS A 242 3.91 -14.34 7.20
C CYS A 242 3.69 -13.33 8.34
N PHE A 243 3.13 -13.77 9.46
CA PHE A 243 2.90 -12.88 10.62
C PHE A 243 4.17 -12.60 11.44
N GLY A 244 5.31 -13.21 11.10
CA GLY A 244 6.63 -12.83 11.59
C GLY A 244 7.16 -11.59 10.88
N CYS A 245 7.48 -11.70 9.58
CA CYS A 245 8.12 -10.64 8.80
C CYS A 245 7.21 -9.84 7.85
N ARG A 246 5.95 -10.24 7.70
CA ARG A 246 4.94 -9.60 6.85
C ARG A 246 5.09 -9.81 5.34
N ARG A 247 6.03 -10.62 4.87
CA ARG A 247 6.11 -11.02 3.46
C ARG A 247 4.92 -11.86 3.03
N PRO A 248 4.49 -11.74 1.76
CA PRO A 248 3.56 -12.68 1.14
C PRO A 248 4.26 -14.06 0.99
N LEU A 249 3.50 -15.12 1.18
CA LEU A 249 3.97 -16.50 1.07
C LEU A 249 3.12 -17.25 0.05
N SER A 250 3.79 -17.95 -0.87
CA SER A 250 3.20 -18.88 -1.81
C SER A 250 2.82 -20.21 -1.11
N GLU A 251 2.09 -21.07 -1.81
CA GLU A 251 1.84 -22.45 -1.34
C GLU A 251 3.14 -23.26 -1.13
N GLU A 252 4.17 -22.98 -1.89
CA GLU A 252 5.47 -23.63 -1.75
C GLU A 252 6.21 -23.15 -0.51
N ASP A 253 6.16 -21.85 -0.21
CA ASP A 253 6.72 -21.31 1.02
C ASP A 253 6.09 -21.92 2.28
N LEU A 254 4.81 -22.25 2.23
CA LEU A 254 4.10 -22.91 3.33
C LEU A 254 4.55 -24.36 3.58
N LYS A 255 5.15 -25.02 2.58
CA LYS A 255 5.71 -26.37 2.70
C LYS A 255 7.15 -26.37 3.22
N SER A 256 7.77 -25.20 3.34
CA SER A 256 9.14 -25.09 3.84
C SER A 256 9.25 -25.57 5.28
N LYS A 257 10.33 -26.27 5.61
CA LYS A 257 10.66 -26.69 6.99
C LYS A 257 10.84 -25.51 7.96
N ASN A 258 11.10 -24.33 7.44
CA ASN A 258 11.28 -23.09 8.19
C ASN A 258 9.94 -22.34 8.40
N TYR A 259 8.85 -22.84 7.81
CA TYR A 259 7.54 -22.24 8.01
C TYR A 259 6.91 -22.74 9.32
N LEU A 260 6.66 -21.80 10.22
CA LEU A 260 5.86 -22.03 11.41
C LEU A 260 4.80 -20.95 11.49
N LYS A 261 3.50 -21.38 11.38
CA LYS A 261 2.35 -20.48 11.34
C LYS A 261 2.42 -19.42 12.45
N GLY A 262 2.32 -18.16 12.05
CA GLY A 262 2.35 -17.03 12.96
C GLY A 262 3.75 -16.65 13.51
N VAL A 263 4.78 -17.44 13.26
CA VAL A 263 6.14 -17.27 13.84
C VAL A 263 7.17 -16.95 12.79
N SER A 264 7.38 -17.81 11.79
CA SER A 264 8.48 -17.69 10.82
C SER A 264 8.11 -18.22 9.44
N CYS A 265 8.92 -17.89 8.46
CA CYS A 265 8.94 -18.46 7.11
C CYS A 265 10.39 -18.56 6.61
N SER A 266 10.58 -19.11 5.40
CA SER A 266 11.91 -19.25 4.78
C SER A 266 12.72 -17.94 4.74
N TYR A 267 12.05 -16.80 4.57
CA TYR A 267 12.70 -15.48 4.49
C TYR A 267 13.14 -14.91 5.84
N CYS A 268 12.50 -15.28 6.94
CA CYS A 268 12.79 -14.68 8.25
C CYS A 268 13.29 -15.66 9.31
N TYR A 269 13.32 -16.96 9.02
CA TYR A 269 13.71 -17.97 9.98
C TYR A 269 15.10 -17.75 10.56
N ASP A 270 16.10 -17.45 9.70
CA ASP A 270 17.49 -17.29 10.09
C ASP A 270 17.83 -15.86 10.60
N VAL A 271 16.99 -14.87 10.25
CA VAL A 271 17.25 -13.46 10.63
C VAL A 271 16.46 -13.00 11.84
N SER A 272 15.40 -13.71 12.25
CA SER A 272 14.64 -13.40 13.45
C SER A 272 15.37 -13.91 14.69
N SER A 273 15.46 -13.08 15.73
CA SER A 273 16.03 -13.50 17.01
C SER A 273 15.15 -14.57 17.69
N ASP A 274 15.75 -15.37 18.57
CA ASP A 274 14.99 -16.37 19.33
C ASP A 274 13.91 -15.73 20.21
N SER A 275 14.22 -14.56 20.80
CA SER A 275 13.24 -13.78 21.57
C SER A 275 12.05 -13.29 20.73
N ASP A 276 12.27 -12.93 19.45
CA ASP A 276 11.19 -12.58 18.53
C ASP A 276 10.33 -13.79 18.18
N LYS A 277 10.97 -14.93 17.90
CA LYS A 277 10.26 -16.20 17.61
C LYS A 277 9.41 -16.63 18.79
N GLU A 278 9.93 -16.57 20.02
CA GLU A 278 9.17 -16.86 21.24
C GLU A 278 7.99 -15.91 21.41
N ARG A 279 8.18 -14.61 21.23
CA ARG A 279 7.10 -13.61 21.30
C ARG A 279 6.03 -13.86 20.23
N PHE A 280 6.42 -14.22 19.02
CA PHE A 280 5.49 -14.57 17.94
C PHE A 280 4.74 -15.86 18.23
N ALA A 281 5.41 -16.88 18.77
CA ALA A 281 4.78 -18.13 19.17
C ALA A 281 3.75 -17.92 20.30
N GLN A 282 4.08 -17.11 21.31
CA GLN A 282 3.12 -16.75 22.36
C GLN A 282 1.89 -16.01 21.80
N ARG A 283 2.10 -15.06 20.89
CA ARG A 283 0.99 -14.39 20.20
C ARG A 283 0.12 -15.37 19.43
N GLN A 284 0.74 -16.28 18.66
CA GLN A 284 0.02 -17.28 17.88
C GLN A 284 -0.81 -18.21 18.76
N LYS A 285 -0.23 -18.69 19.87
CA LYS A 285 -0.93 -19.50 20.87
C LYS A 285 -2.15 -18.79 21.45
N GLN A 286 -2.05 -17.47 21.73
CA GLN A 286 -3.20 -16.70 22.23
C GLN A 286 -4.30 -16.55 21.17
N ILE A 287 -3.92 -16.40 19.89
CA ILE A 287 -4.88 -16.36 18.78
C ILE A 287 -5.64 -17.69 18.70
N GLU A 288 -4.94 -18.82 18.73
CA GLU A 288 -5.53 -20.16 18.65
C GLU A 288 -6.45 -20.47 19.85
N LEU A 289 -6.05 -20.05 21.05
CA LEU A 289 -6.88 -20.20 22.25
C LEU A 289 -8.16 -19.34 22.18
N ALA A 290 -8.08 -18.15 21.59
CA ALA A 290 -9.25 -17.30 21.40
C ALA A 290 -10.20 -17.89 20.33
N GLU A 291 -9.65 -18.35 19.21
CA GLU A 291 -10.40 -19.02 18.14
C GLU A 291 -11.12 -20.27 18.67
N ALA A 292 -10.45 -21.10 19.46
CA ALA A 292 -11.03 -22.28 20.10
C ALA A 292 -12.20 -21.94 21.06
N ARG A 293 -12.22 -20.72 21.60
CA ARG A 293 -13.31 -20.21 22.47
C ARG A 293 -14.38 -19.44 21.69
N GLY A 294 -14.28 -19.36 20.35
CA GLY A 294 -15.21 -18.62 19.51
C GLY A 294 -15.05 -17.08 19.58
N HIS A 295 -13.89 -16.58 20.07
CA HIS A 295 -13.59 -15.17 20.21
C HIS A 295 -12.48 -14.70 19.26
N GLU A 296 -12.52 -13.42 18.84
CA GLU A 296 -11.40 -12.78 18.15
C GLU A 296 -10.36 -12.32 19.18
N HIS A 297 -9.13 -12.84 19.15
CA HIS A 297 -8.04 -12.44 20.06
C HIS A 297 -7.57 -11.00 19.80
N MET A 298 -7.60 -10.55 18.54
CA MET A 298 -7.20 -9.18 18.15
C MET A 298 -8.30 -8.56 17.30
N GLY A 299 -8.78 -7.39 17.69
CA GLY A 299 -9.79 -6.66 16.93
C GLY A 299 -10.51 -5.60 17.76
N ALA A 300 -11.52 -4.97 17.17
CA ALA A 300 -12.36 -3.98 17.86
C ALA A 300 -13.20 -4.64 18.99
N SER A 301 -13.60 -5.89 18.81
CA SER A 301 -14.37 -6.69 19.77
C SER A 301 -13.57 -7.05 21.03
N ALA A 302 -12.24 -7.25 20.93
CA ALA A 302 -11.39 -7.57 22.08
C ALA A 302 -11.25 -6.42 23.12
N LYS A 303 -11.72 -5.20 22.80
CA LYS A 303 -11.69 -4.04 23.71
C LYS A 303 -12.99 -3.78 24.46
N GLN A 304 -14.06 -4.48 24.14
CA GLN A 304 -15.35 -4.31 24.82
C GLN A 304 -15.49 -5.20 26.07
N GLU A 305 -14.54 -6.12 26.31
CA GLU A 305 -14.54 -7.07 27.44
C GLU A 305 -13.53 -6.72 28.56
N LYS A 306 -13.03 -5.45 28.61
CA LYS A 306 -12.15 -4.97 29.69
C LYS A 306 -12.73 -3.74 30.37
#